data_9eec11b7841a485404922835ca0c28ae
#
_entry.id   9eec11b7841a485404922835ca0c28ae
#
_cell.length_a   1.000
_cell.length_b   1.000
_cell.length_c   1.000
_cell.angle_alpha   90.00
_cell.angle_beta   90.00
_cell.angle_gamma   90.00
#
_symmetry.space_group_name_H-M   'P 1'
#
loop_
_entity.id
_entity.type
_entity.pdbx_description
1 polymer ?
#
loop_
_entity_poly.entity_id
_entity_poly.type
_entity_poly.pdbx_seq_one_letter_code
_entity_poly.pdbx_strand_id
1 'polypeptide(L)'
;NISRGGNVSGLPRYLEGARYSAQWGGMPYEVYAGKKGENDYTDDINVRSNALNYLSGGSVFNPKEKGLGVPLEMAVALHSDAGHSRTDEIIGSLGIYTTDFNNGQLNTGIDRYASRDLSDILLTQIQNDIRAAYNIPWTRRSMWNRNYSETRLPSVPSTIIELLSHQNFADMQLGHDPNFKFTVGRAIYKGVLRFINSQHGKESVVQPLPVSNFAIRFGKKKNTLELSWQGENDPLEPTATPREYMVYTRVGYGGFDNGVLVNKTSHVVKIEPGLVYSFKVTAVNRGGESFPSEILSAYKAKNEKGKVLIVNGFDRLSGPAVINTST
;
A
#
# COMPACT_ATOMS: atom_id res chain seq x y z
N ASN A 1 23.28 -8.54 -8.34
CA ASN A 1 23.91 -8.44 -9.65
C ASN A 1 25.39 -8.89 -9.57
N ILE A 2 25.72 -10.05 -10.16
CA ILE A 2 27.04 -10.67 -10.10
C ILE A 2 28.13 -9.72 -10.62
N SER A 3 27.84 -8.96 -11.68
CA SER A 3 28.78 -7.98 -12.26
C SER A 3 29.14 -6.82 -11.31
N ARG A 4 28.41 -6.68 -10.19
CA ARG A 4 28.64 -5.68 -9.14
C ARG A 4 28.98 -6.30 -7.77
N GLY A 5 29.47 -7.53 -7.77
CA GLY A 5 29.91 -8.22 -6.55
C GLY A 5 28.81 -8.94 -5.75
N GLY A 6 27.61 -9.04 -6.28
CA GLY A 6 26.54 -9.81 -5.64
C GLY A 6 26.69 -11.31 -5.84
N ASN A 7 26.28 -12.09 -4.85
CA ASN A 7 26.20 -13.55 -4.93
C ASN A 7 24.95 -13.99 -5.72
N VAL A 8 24.94 -15.24 -6.17
CA VAL A 8 23.77 -15.88 -6.76
C VAL A 8 22.79 -16.23 -5.63
N SER A 9 21.57 -15.71 -5.69
CA SER A 9 20.53 -15.94 -4.69
C SER A 9 19.90 -17.34 -4.79
N GLY A 10 19.99 -17.98 -5.97
CA GLY A 10 19.26 -19.20 -6.28
C GLY A 10 17.76 -18.99 -6.57
N LEU A 11 17.26 -17.75 -6.52
CA LEU A 11 15.89 -17.42 -6.83
C LEU A 11 15.67 -17.28 -8.35
N PRO A 12 14.43 -17.49 -8.85
CA PRO A 12 14.08 -17.17 -10.22
C PRO A 12 14.29 -15.68 -10.52
N ARG A 13 14.80 -15.36 -11.72
CA ARG A 13 15.14 -13.98 -12.11
C ARG A 13 13.98 -13.00 -12.01
N TYR A 14 12.75 -13.45 -12.27
CA TYR A 14 11.56 -12.59 -12.19
C TYR A 14 11.23 -12.12 -10.76
N LEU A 15 11.81 -12.74 -9.73
CA LEU A 15 11.70 -12.27 -8.34
C LEU A 15 12.80 -11.27 -7.96
N GLU A 16 13.84 -11.11 -8.79
CA GLU A 16 15.02 -10.33 -8.46
C GLU A 16 15.18 -9.05 -9.26
N GLY A 17 14.57 -8.96 -10.44
CA GLY A 17 14.70 -7.80 -11.32
C GLY A 17 13.40 -7.41 -11.98
N ALA A 18 13.12 -6.12 -12.03
CA ALA A 18 11.92 -5.56 -12.64
C ALA A 18 11.81 -5.93 -14.13
N ARG A 19 12.93 -5.96 -14.84
CA ARG A 19 13.00 -6.39 -16.23
C ARG A 19 12.46 -7.81 -16.42
N TYR A 20 12.90 -8.72 -15.58
CA TYR A 20 12.51 -10.13 -15.68
C TYR A 20 11.08 -10.36 -15.19
N SER A 21 10.62 -9.58 -14.21
CA SER A 21 9.21 -9.57 -13.80
C SER A 21 8.29 -9.11 -14.93
N ALA A 22 8.66 -8.04 -15.62
CA ALA A 22 7.90 -7.54 -16.77
C ALA A 22 7.88 -8.55 -17.93
N GLN A 23 9.00 -9.19 -18.23
CA GLN A 23 9.10 -10.27 -19.21
C GLN A 23 8.19 -11.46 -18.84
N TRP A 24 8.25 -11.90 -17.61
CA TRP A 24 7.43 -13.00 -17.08
C TRP A 24 5.93 -12.64 -17.10
N GLY A 25 5.60 -11.38 -16.80
CA GLY A 25 4.25 -10.83 -16.90
C GLY A 25 3.71 -10.64 -18.33
N GLY A 26 4.50 -10.98 -19.35
CA GLY A 26 4.08 -10.92 -20.76
C GLY A 26 4.12 -9.54 -21.39
N MET A 27 4.87 -8.59 -20.84
CA MET A 27 5.06 -7.27 -21.47
C MET A 27 5.83 -7.38 -22.78
N PRO A 28 5.63 -6.47 -23.75
CA PRO A 28 6.38 -6.44 -25.02
C PRO A 28 7.89 -6.30 -24.81
N TYR A 29 8.66 -6.85 -25.75
CA TYR A 29 10.13 -6.83 -25.70
C TYR A 29 10.70 -5.42 -25.55
N GLU A 30 10.18 -4.45 -26.30
CA GLU A 30 10.59 -3.05 -26.27
C GLU A 30 10.35 -2.37 -24.91
N VAL A 31 9.44 -2.88 -24.11
CA VAL A 31 9.16 -2.37 -22.75
C VAL A 31 10.24 -2.84 -21.77
N TYR A 32 10.58 -4.12 -21.77
CA TYR A 32 11.53 -4.68 -20.81
C TYR A 32 12.98 -4.78 -21.30
N ALA A 33 13.24 -4.48 -22.57
CA ALA A 33 14.57 -4.53 -23.18
C ALA A 33 14.83 -3.27 -24.04
N GLY A 34 14.62 -2.09 -23.49
CA GLY A 34 14.79 -0.81 -24.18
C GLY A 34 16.21 -0.56 -24.71
N LYS A 35 17.22 -1.25 -24.17
CA LYS A 35 18.60 -1.33 -24.68
C LYS A 35 18.88 -2.64 -25.42
N LYS A 36 17.85 -3.26 -25.97
CA LYS A 36 17.92 -4.51 -26.76
C LYS A 36 18.58 -5.69 -26.04
N GLY A 37 18.60 -5.66 -24.69
CA GLY A 37 19.27 -6.67 -23.90
C GLY A 37 20.81 -6.53 -23.83
N GLU A 38 21.38 -5.52 -24.44
CA GLU A 38 22.83 -5.26 -24.43
C GLU A 38 23.33 -4.76 -23.07
N ASN A 39 22.45 -4.12 -22.29
CA ASN A 39 22.74 -3.63 -20.96
C ASN A 39 21.60 -3.97 -19.99
N ASP A 40 21.73 -5.11 -19.33
CA ASP A 40 20.76 -5.66 -18.40
C ASP A 40 20.42 -4.70 -17.25
N TYR A 41 21.43 -4.05 -16.70
CA TYR A 41 21.25 -3.08 -15.60
C TYR A 41 20.43 -1.85 -16.02
N THR A 42 20.72 -1.30 -17.19
CA THR A 42 19.97 -0.14 -17.72
C THR A 42 18.56 -0.54 -18.11
N ASP A 43 18.37 -1.71 -18.71
CA ASP A 43 17.04 -2.25 -19.02
C ASP A 43 16.22 -2.44 -17.75
N ASP A 44 16.82 -2.97 -16.67
CA ASP A 44 16.14 -3.18 -15.38
C ASP A 44 15.72 -1.87 -14.70
N ILE A 45 16.56 -0.82 -14.78
CA ILE A 45 16.20 0.50 -14.25
C ILE A 45 15.04 1.14 -15.04
N ASN A 46 15.13 1.09 -16.37
CA ASN A 46 14.18 1.80 -17.23
C ASN A 46 12.84 1.11 -17.36
N VAL A 47 12.78 -0.22 -17.24
CA VAL A 47 11.54 -0.98 -17.41
C VAL A 47 10.42 -0.51 -16.49
N ARG A 48 10.73 -0.03 -15.30
CA ARG A 48 9.74 0.48 -14.33
C ARG A 48 8.92 1.62 -14.93
N SER A 49 9.59 2.59 -15.52
CA SER A 49 8.95 3.72 -16.20
C SER A 49 8.36 3.34 -17.56
N ASN A 50 9.03 2.48 -18.32
CA ASN A 50 8.54 2.02 -19.61
C ASN A 50 7.24 1.20 -19.46
N ALA A 51 7.18 0.34 -18.45
CA ALA A 51 5.97 -0.43 -18.12
C ALA A 51 4.80 0.49 -17.74
N LEU A 52 5.06 1.51 -16.90
CA LEU A 52 4.06 2.53 -16.57
C LEU A 52 3.53 3.23 -17.84
N ASN A 53 4.44 3.69 -18.70
CA ASN A 53 4.07 4.38 -19.92
C ASN A 53 3.32 3.47 -20.89
N TYR A 54 3.71 2.21 -21.01
CA TYR A 54 2.98 1.21 -21.81
C TYR A 54 1.58 0.93 -21.26
N LEU A 55 1.44 0.79 -19.94
CA LEU A 55 0.13 0.61 -19.33
C LEU A 55 -0.77 1.84 -19.54
N SER A 56 -0.23 3.04 -19.35
CA SER A 56 -1.00 4.29 -19.42
C SER A 56 -1.18 4.84 -20.83
N GLY A 57 -0.34 4.46 -21.77
CA GLY A 57 -0.34 4.97 -23.15
C GLY A 57 -1.70 4.84 -23.83
N GLY A 58 -2.18 5.92 -24.47
CA GLY A 58 -3.51 6.04 -25.04
C GLY A 58 -4.61 6.44 -24.06
N SER A 59 -4.32 6.55 -22.76
CA SER A 59 -5.26 7.09 -21.77
C SER A 59 -5.31 8.62 -21.81
N VAL A 60 -6.29 9.20 -21.10
CA VAL A 60 -6.43 10.65 -20.94
C VAL A 60 -5.22 11.29 -20.23
N PHE A 61 -4.47 10.53 -19.43
CA PHE A 61 -3.29 10.98 -18.71
C PHE A 61 -1.97 10.78 -19.48
N ASN A 62 -1.98 9.94 -20.54
CA ASN A 62 -0.84 9.71 -21.43
C ASN A 62 -1.29 9.57 -22.89
N PRO A 63 -1.88 10.62 -23.49
CA PRO A 63 -2.55 10.51 -24.79
C PRO A 63 -1.61 10.38 -25.99
N LYS A 64 -0.33 10.78 -25.85
CA LYS A 64 0.62 10.81 -26.99
C LYS A 64 1.39 9.51 -27.18
N GLU A 65 1.39 8.62 -26.20
CA GLU A 65 2.04 7.31 -26.29
C GLU A 65 1.05 6.22 -26.65
N LYS A 66 1.55 5.15 -27.26
CA LYS A 66 0.75 3.94 -27.52
C LYS A 66 0.86 3.00 -26.32
N GLY A 67 -0.27 2.40 -25.93
CA GLY A 67 -0.29 1.46 -24.83
C GLY A 67 -1.66 0.83 -24.60
N LEU A 68 -1.92 0.42 -23.36
CA LEU A 68 -3.13 -0.29 -22.98
C LEU A 68 -4.28 0.62 -22.52
N GLY A 69 -4.08 1.93 -22.46
CA GLY A 69 -5.11 2.89 -22.10
C GLY A 69 -5.52 2.89 -20.61
N VAL A 70 -4.71 2.30 -19.72
CA VAL A 70 -5.01 2.31 -18.29
C VAL A 70 -4.87 3.75 -17.76
N PRO A 71 -5.89 4.34 -17.12
CA PRO A 71 -5.87 5.74 -16.73
C PRO A 71 -5.06 5.97 -15.45
N LEU A 72 -3.74 5.78 -15.52
CA LEU A 72 -2.80 6.05 -14.43
C LEU A 72 -2.49 7.55 -14.40
N GLU A 73 -2.83 8.21 -13.29
CA GLU A 73 -2.68 9.66 -13.14
C GLU A 73 -1.31 10.10 -12.61
N MET A 74 -0.64 9.22 -11.87
CA MET A 74 0.64 9.52 -11.23
C MET A 74 1.43 8.25 -10.96
N ALA A 75 2.70 8.41 -10.59
CA ALA A 75 3.58 7.33 -10.18
C ALA A 75 4.39 7.69 -8.93
N VAL A 76 4.56 6.72 -8.03
CA VAL A 76 5.47 6.82 -6.89
C VAL A 76 6.40 5.62 -6.91
N ALA A 77 7.71 5.88 -6.89
CA ALA A 77 8.72 4.87 -6.64
C ALA A 77 9.14 4.95 -5.17
N LEU A 78 8.98 3.84 -4.44
CA LEU A 78 9.36 3.75 -3.04
C LEU A 78 10.71 3.06 -2.92
N HIS A 79 11.68 3.78 -2.39
CA HIS A 79 13.07 3.35 -2.25
C HIS A 79 13.55 3.46 -0.80
N SER A 80 14.73 2.94 -0.54
CA SER A 80 15.54 3.22 0.64
C SER A 80 16.91 3.73 0.23
N ASP A 81 17.37 4.78 0.89
CA ASP A 81 18.64 5.45 0.64
C ASP A 81 19.82 4.72 1.32
N ALA A 82 21.03 5.04 0.90
CA ALA A 82 22.29 4.57 1.49
C ALA A 82 23.00 5.65 2.34
N GLY A 83 22.26 6.68 2.79
CA GLY A 83 22.78 7.71 3.68
C GLY A 83 23.17 7.17 5.04
N HIS A 84 24.20 7.71 5.67
CA HIS A 84 24.57 7.35 7.02
C HIS A 84 24.92 8.60 7.85
N SER A 85 24.70 8.51 9.16
CA SER A 85 25.15 9.49 10.14
C SER A 85 26.25 8.89 11.00
N ARG A 86 27.20 9.73 11.43
CA ARG A 86 28.24 9.32 12.39
C ARG A 86 27.73 9.31 13.84
N THR A 87 26.55 9.89 14.08
CA THR A 87 25.97 10.09 15.41
C THR A 87 24.71 9.29 15.63
N ASP A 88 24.40 8.33 14.76
CA ASP A 88 23.15 7.53 14.77
C ASP A 88 21.86 8.36 14.79
N GLU A 89 21.93 9.59 14.28
CA GLU A 89 20.75 10.43 14.10
C GLU A 89 19.89 9.91 12.95
N ILE A 90 18.59 10.15 13.05
CA ILE A 90 17.63 9.82 11.99
C ILE A 90 17.97 10.57 10.70
N ILE A 91 18.20 9.83 9.63
CA ILE A 91 18.37 10.37 8.27
C ILE A 91 17.03 10.85 7.72
N GLY A 92 15.98 10.03 7.86
CA GLY A 92 14.63 10.35 7.44
C GLY A 92 14.39 10.26 5.94
N SER A 93 13.33 10.94 5.47
CA SER A 93 12.81 10.78 4.10
C SER A 93 13.26 11.90 3.15
N LEU A 94 13.52 11.52 1.90
CA LEU A 94 13.88 12.41 0.79
C LEU A 94 12.93 12.17 -0.39
N GLY A 95 12.47 13.24 -1.03
CA GLY A 95 11.74 13.18 -2.30
C GLY A 95 12.59 13.63 -3.47
N ILE A 96 12.50 12.92 -4.57
CA ILE A 96 13.23 13.23 -5.80
C ILE A 96 12.23 13.37 -6.95
N TYR A 97 12.38 14.41 -7.73
CA TYR A 97 11.54 14.72 -8.89
C TYR A 97 12.39 15.31 -10.02
N THR A 98 11.82 15.48 -11.22
CA THR A 98 12.48 16.12 -12.37
C THR A 98 11.53 17.11 -13.02
N THR A 99 11.97 18.38 -13.13
CA THR A 99 11.20 19.46 -13.79
C THR A 99 11.77 19.88 -15.14
N ASP A 100 13.03 19.68 -15.40
CA ASP A 100 13.79 20.21 -16.55
C ASP A 100 13.89 19.24 -17.74
N PHE A 101 13.12 18.15 -17.74
CA PHE A 101 13.05 17.17 -18.83
C PHE A 101 11.87 17.47 -19.76
N ASN A 102 12.07 17.26 -21.09
CA ASN A 102 11.03 17.47 -22.11
C ASN A 102 10.42 18.88 -22.07
N ASN A 103 11.26 19.92 -22.05
CA ASN A 103 10.87 21.33 -21.96
C ASN A 103 9.95 21.64 -20.74
N GLY A 104 10.13 20.92 -19.65
CA GLY A 104 9.34 21.10 -18.43
C GLY A 104 7.89 20.56 -18.49
N GLN A 105 7.54 19.77 -19.51
CA GLN A 105 6.18 19.30 -19.71
C GLN A 105 6.04 17.78 -19.64
N LEU A 106 4.89 17.33 -19.16
CA LEU A 106 4.38 15.98 -19.26
C LEU A 106 3.63 15.75 -20.57
N ASN A 107 3.24 14.53 -20.85
CA ASN A 107 2.61 14.17 -22.14
C ASN A 107 1.24 14.84 -22.38
N THR A 108 0.53 15.18 -21.35
CA THR A 108 -0.72 15.97 -21.40
C THR A 108 -0.49 17.45 -21.70
N GLY A 109 0.75 17.94 -21.59
CA GLY A 109 1.09 19.37 -21.61
C GLY A 109 1.08 20.03 -20.23
N ILE A 110 0.78 19.27 -19.16
CA ILE A 110 0.87 19.76 -17.78
C ILE A 110 2.35 19.97 -17.44
N ASP A 111 2.62 21.04 -16.68
CA ASP A 111 3.95 21.35 -16.17
C ASP A 111 4.47 20.23 -15.24
N ARG A 112 5.76 19.90 -15.36
CA ARG A 112 6.43 18.94 -14.49
C ARG A 112 6.55 19.38 -13.03
N TYR A 113 6.22 20.62 -12.71
CA TYR A 113 6.04 21.04 -11.31
C TYR A 113 4.97 20.24 -10.57
N ALA A 114 4.00 19.61 -11.27
CA ALA A 114 3.09 18.65 -10.67
C ALA A 114 3.83 17.47 -9.99
N SER A 115 4.99 17.05 -10.52
CA SER A 115 5.85 16.03 -9.88
C SER A 115 6.51 16.54 -8.59
N ARG A 116 6.90 17.83 -8.56
CA ARG A 116 7.40 18.48 -7.35
C ARG A 116 6.31 18.56 -6.27
N ASP A 117 5.11 18.96 -6.64
CA ASP A 117 4.00 19.10 -5.72
C ASP A 117 3.56 17.74 -5.16
N LEU A 118 3.54 16.69 -5.98
CA LEU A 118 3.36 15.30 -5.53
C LEU A 118 4.41 14.90 -4.48
N SER A 119 5.68 15.19 -4.76
CA SER A 119 6.79 14.89 -3.85
C SER A 119 6.66 15.63 -2.51
N ASP A 120 6.32 16.91 -2.56
CA ASP A 120 6.15 17.77 -1.38
C ASP A 120 4.99 17.30 -0.48
N ILE A 121 3.85 17.01 -1.09
CA ILE A 121 2.65 16.51 -0.37
C ILE A 121 2.96 15.19 0.32
N LEU A 122 3.59 14.24 -0.39
CA LEU A 122 3.93 12.93 0.16
C LEU A 122 4.93 13.05 1.32
N LEU A 123 6.04 13.77 1.14
CA LEU A 123 7.05 13.93 2.19
C LEU A 123 6.49 14.61 3.43
N THR A 124 5.68 15.65 3.24
CA THR A 124 5.06 16.39 4.34
C THR A 124 4.09 15.48 5.11
N GLN A 125 3.29 14.68 4.40
CA GLN A 125 2.36 13.74 5.04
C GLN A 125 3.11 12.65 5.81
N ILE A 126 4.14 12.05 5.20
CA ILE A 126 4.97 11.02 5.83
C ILE A 126 5.60 11.56 7.13
N GLN A 127 6.24 12.73 7.06
CA GLN A 127 6.86 13.35 8.22
C GLN A 127 5.86 13.61 9.34
N ASN A 128 4.72 14.22 9.02
CA ASN A 128 3.72 14.60 10.02
C ASN A 128 3.16 13.37 10.74
N ASP A 129 2.83 12.32 9.99
CA ASP A 129 2.26 11.11 10.57
C ASP A 129 3.28 10.35 11.43
N ILE A 130 4.53 10.22 10.98
CA ILE A 130 5.57 9.55 11.77
C ILE A 130 5.85 10.33 13.06
N ARG A 131 6.00 11.64 12.98
CA ARG A 131 6.24 12.47 14.15
C ARG A 131 5.10 12.38 15.17
N ALA A 132 3.88 12.40 14.71
CA ALA A 132 2.71 12.33 15.57
C ALA A 132 2.50 10.93 16.17
N ALA A 133 2.72 9.86 15.39
CA ALA A 133 2.54 8.48 15.85
C ALA A 133 3.63 8.02 16.83
N TYR A 134 4.89 8.43 16.60
CA TYR A 134 6.06 7.90 17.32
C TYR A 134 6.71 8.92 18.27
N ASN A 135 6.27 10.18 18.24
CA ASN A 135 6.87 11.27 19.02
C ASN A 135 8.40 11.38 18.85
N ILE A 136 8.85 11.28 17.61
CA ILE A 136 10.28 11.34 17.23
C ILE A 136 10.53 12.46 16.23
N PRO A 137 11.76 13.02 16.16
CA PRO A 137 12.13 14.08 15.22
C PRO A 137 12.41 13.53 13.81
N TRP A 138 11.43 12.89 13.16
CA TRP A 138 11.63 12.37 11.81
C TRP A 138 12.01 13.48 10.84
N THR A 139 13.11 13.30 10.13
CA THR A 139 13.67 14.31 9.25
C THR A 139 12.99 14.30 7.88
N ARG A 140 12.44 15.45 7.47
CA ARG A 140 12.06 15.72 6.10
C ARG A 140 13.25 16.40 5.43
N ARG A 141 13.96 15.67 4.58
CA ARG A 141 15.13 16.19 3.85
C ARG A 141 14.69 17.17 2.77
N SER A 142 15.61 18.04 2.33
CA SER A 142 15.37 18.93 1.18
C SER A 142 15.16 18.09 -0.08
N MET A 143 14.11 18.40 -0.82
CA MET A 143 13.79 17.68 -2.07
C MET A 143 14.87 17.91 -3.13
N TRP A 144 15.08 16.89 -3.95
CA TRP A 144 16.06 16.95 -5.05
C TRP A 144 15.37 17.02 -6.41
N ASN A 145 15.67 18.06 -7.17
CA ASN A 145 15.40 18.09 -8.60
C ASN A 145 16.55 17.36 -9.33
N ARG A 146 16.34 16.08 -9.67
CA ARG A 146 17.39 15.23 -10.24
C ARG A 146 16.83 14.33 -11.33
N ASN A 147 17.63 14.17 -12.38
CA ASN A 147 17.30 13.43 -13.59
C ASN A 147 17.53 11.92 -13.41
N TYR A 148 16.66 11.25 -12.63
CA TYR A 148 16.60 9.79 -12.54
C TYR A 148 15.59 9.21 -13.54
N SER A 149 15.72 7.94 -13.93
CA SER A 149 14.80 7.33 -14.89
C SER A 149 13.36 7.33 -14.40
N GLU A 150 13.12 7.02 -13.12
CA GLU A 150 11.79 6.96 -12.51
C GLU A 150 11.15 8.34 -12.24
N THR A 151 11.89 9.44 -12.41
CA THR A 151 11.35 10.79 -12.31
C THR A 151 11.25 11.52 -13.65
N ARG A 152 12.07 11.14 -14.63
CA ARG A 152 12.11 11.78 -15.94
C ARG A 152 11.27 11.07 -17.00
N LEU A 153 11.33 9.71 -17.04
CA LEU A 153 10.71 8.92 -18.11
C LEU A 153 9.18 8.77 -17.99
N PRO A 154 8.57 8.73 -16.77
CA PRO A 154 7.12 8.69 -16.68
C PRO A 154 6.47 9.88 -17.39
N SER A 155 5.41 9.60 -18.14
CA SER A 155 4.63 10.60 -18.86
C SER A 155 3.54 11.26 -18.01
N VAL A 156 3.42 10.84 -16.76
CA VAL A 156 2.53 11.38 -15.72
C VAL A 156 3.35 11.93 -14.56
N PRO A 157 2.77 12.74 -13.65
CA PRO A 157 3.45 13.21 -12.44
C PRO A 157 4.10 12.06 -11.67
N SER A 158 5.38 12.19 -11.34
CA SER A 158 6.15 11.09 -10.74
C SER A 158 7.19 11.57 -9.74
N THR A 159 7.40 10.77 -8.70
CA THR A 159 8.41 11.03 -7.68
C THR A 159 9.04 9.73 -7.17
N ILE A 160 10.29 9.81 -6.75
CA ILE A 160 10.92 8.80 -5.89
C ILE A 160 10.82 9.31 -4.45
N ILE A 161 10.38 8.45 -3.56
CA ILE A 161 10.47 8.66 -2.11
C ILE A 161 11.50 7.70 -1.56
N GLU A 162 12.65 8.24 -1.18
CA GLU A 162 13.63 7.56 -0.34
C GLU A 162 13.10 7.62 1.09
N LEU A 163 12.41 6.56 1.53
CA LEU A 163 11.67 6.59 2.78
C LEU A 163 12.58 6.74 3.99
N LEU A 164 13.64 5.97 4.02
CA LEU A 164 14.61 5.87 5.12
C LEU A 164 15.96 5.42 4.57
N SER A 165 17.02 5.48 5.39
CA SER A 165 18.30 4.92 5.03
C SER A 165 18.49 3.50 5.56
N HIS A 166 18.72 2.54 4.64
CA HIS A 166 19.03 1.15 4.99
C HIS A 166 20.45 0.96 5.58
N GLN A 167 21.29 1.99 5.58
CA GLN A 167 22.62 2.00 6.20
C GLN A 167 22.66 2.74 7.55
N ASN A 168 21.52 3.29 7.99
CA ASN A 168 21.41 4.01 9.25
C ASN A 168 20.65 3.17 10.28
N PHE A 169 21.27 2.94 11.46
CA PHE A 169 20.69 2.08 12.49
C PHE A 169 19.39 2.66 13.07
N ALA A 170 19.35 3.96 13.33
CA ALA A 170 18.15 4.63 13.87
C ALA A 170 16.94 4.52 12.93
N ASP A 171 17.16 4.71 11.62
CA ASP A 171 16.12 4.54 10.61
C ASP A 171 15.64 3.08 10.53
N MET A 172 16.59 2.13 10.56
CA MET A 172 16.30 0.71 10.40
C MET A 172 15.61 0.09 11.62
N GLN A 173 15.80 0.60 12.82
CA GLN A 173 14.99 0.19 13.97
C GLN A 173 13.49 0.38 13.72
N LEU A 174 13.12 1.53 13.13
CA LEU A 174 11.74 1.80 12.72
C LEU A 174 11.35 1.01 11.48
N GLY A 175 12.26 0.88 10.50
CA GLY A 175 12.01 0.14 9.27
C GLY A 175 11.67 -1.34 9.47
N HIS A 176 12.05 -1.94 10.58
CA HIS A 176 11.68 -3.31 10.96
C HIS A 176 10.35 -3.40 11.70
N ASP A 177 9.84 -2.30 12.28
CA ASP A 177 8.56 -2.29 12.99
C ASP A 177 7.36 -2.40 12.00
N PRO A 178 6.51 -3.42 12.13
CA PRO A 178 5.30 -3.55 11.31
C PRO A 178 4.32 -2.38 11.46
N ASN A 179 4.22 -1.77 12.64
CA ASN A 179 3.35 -0.63 12.88
C ASN A 179 3.87 0.61 12.16
N PHE A 180 5.19 0.81 12.11
CA PHE A 180 5.82 1.86 11.31
C PHE A 180 5.49 1.69 9.83
N LYS A 181 5.58 0.47 9.29
CA LYS A 181 5.23 0.18 7.89
C LYS A 181 3.76 0.50 7.60
N PHE A 182 2.86 0.19 8.51
CA PHE A 182 1.44 0.55 8.38
C PHE A 182 1.25 2.06 8.39
N THR A 183 1.85 2.77 9.35
CA THR A 183 1.78 4.24 9.47
C THR A 183 2.27 4.92 8.20
N VAL A 184 3.43 4.49 7.68
CA VAL A 184 4.00 5.02 6.43
C VAL A 184 3.12 4.72 5.23
N GLY A 185 2.66 3.47 5.09
CA GLY A 185 1.76 3.09 4.00
C GLY A 185 0.48 3.93 3.99
N ARG A 186 -0.09 4.18 5.18
CA ARG A 186 -1.26 5.04 5.33
C ARG A 186 -0.94 6.51 5.05
N ALA A 187 0.23 7.00 5.45
CA ALA A 187 0.67 8.37 5.13
C ALA A 187 0.83 8.57 3.61
N ILE A 188 1.44 7.62 2.92
CA ILE A 188 1.55 7.63 1.45
C ILE A 188 0.16 7.64 0.81
N TYR A 189 -0.75 6.77 1.25
CA TYR A 189 -2.14 6.75 0.77
C TYR A 189 -2.83 8.11 0.94
N LYS A 190 -2.72 8.73 2.12
CA LYS A 190 -3.28 10.07 2.38
C LYS A 190 -2.68 11.13 1.47
N GLY A 191 -1.35 11.10 1.27
CA GLY A 191 -0.66 12.02 0.37
C GLY A 191 -1.09 11.87 -1.08
N VAL A 192 -1.20 10.63 -1.58
CA VAL A 192 -1.72 10.33 -2.93
C VAL A 192 -3.15 10.83 -3.09
N LEU A 193 -4.03 10.52 -2.13
CA LEU A 193 -5.43 10.96 -2.14
C LEU A 193 -5.53 12.49 -2.21
N ARG A 194 -4.73 13.19 -1.40
CA ARG A 194 -4.71 14.67 -1.38
C ARG A 194 -4.19 15.25 -2.70
N PHE A 195 -3.13 14.68 -3.25
CA PHE A 195 -2.60 15.10 -4.54
C PHE A 195 -3.66 14.94 -5.64
N ILE A 196 -4.22 13.74 -5.81
CA ILE A 196 -5.24 13.47 -6.85
C ILE A 196 -6.46 14.39 -6.67
N ASN A 197 -7.00 14.50 -5.47
CA ASN A 197 -8.15 15.35 -5.23
C ASN A 197 -7.86 16.85 -5.48
N SER A 198 -6.64 17.31 -5.18
CA SER A 198 -6.26 18.69 -5.49
C SER A 198 -6.23 18.95 -7.01
N GLN A 199 -5.78 17.98 -7.81
CA GLN A 199 -5.80 18.10 -9.28
C GLN A 199 -7.22 18.17 -9.85
N HIS A 200 -8.18 17.57 -9.15
CA HIS A 200 -9.59 17.53 -9.56
C HIS A 200 -10.49 18.53 -8.82
N GLY A 201 -9.94 19.39 -7.97
CA GLY A 201 -10.72 20.36 -7.16
C GLY A 201 -11.70 19.70 -6.19
N LYS A 202 -11.37 18.51 -5.68
CA LYS A 202 -12.21 17.71 -4.78
C LYS A 202 -11.69 17.76 -3.33
N GLU A 203 -12.63 17.67 -2.38
CA GLU A 203 -12.30 17.48 -0.97
C GLU A 203 -11.75 16.06 -0.74
N SER A 204 -10.71 15.95 0.09
CA SER A 204 -10.15 14.68 0.49
C SER A 204 -10.81 14.15 1.75
N VAL A 205 -11.43 13.00 1.67
CA VAL A 205 -11.94 12.24 2.81
C VAL A 205 -11.23 10.90 2.84
N VAL A 206 -10.56 10.61 3.94
CA VAL A 206 -9.78 9.38 4.10
C VAL A 206 -10.68 8.25 4.59
N GLN A 207 -10.51 7.06 4.06
CA GLN A 207 -11.21 5.85 4.53
C GLN A 207 -10.91 5.57 6.00
N PRO A 208 -11.83 4.94 6.77
CA PRO A 208 -11.61 4.62 8.18
C PRO A 208 -10.45 3.65 8.42
N LEU A 209 -10.02 3.55 9.69
CA LEU A 209 -9.21 2.43 10.14
C LEU A 209 -10.03 1.15 10.19
N PRO A 210 -9.39 -0.04 10.14
CA PRO A 210 -10.07 -1.30 10.39
C PRO A 210 -10.78 -1.30 11.75
N VAL A 211 -11.86 -2.06 11.85
CA VAL A 211 -12.53 -2.28 13.13
C VAL A 211 -11.64 -3.10 14.06
N SER A 212 -11.79 -2.89 15.36
CA SER A 212 -11.14 -3.69 16.40
C SER A 212 -12.15 -4.54 17.18
N ASN A 213 -11.64 -5.43 18.03
CA ASN A 213 -12.41 -6.27 18.94
C ASN A 213 -13.56 -7.04 18.26
N PHE A 214 -13.33 -7.48 17.00
CA PHE A 214 -14.31 -8.29 16.30
C PHE A 214 -14.52 -9.63 16.99
N ALA A 215 -15.76 -9.93 17.32
CA ALA A 215 -16.14 -11.15 18.02
C ALA A 215 -17.44 -11.76 17.48
N ILE A 216 -17.54 -13.08 17.56
CA ILE A 216 -18.73 -13.85 17.19
C ILE A 216 -19.18 -14.70 18.40
N ARG A 217 -20.45 -14.66 18.69
CA ARG A 217 -21.06 -15.55 19.70
C ARG A 217 -22.40 -16.09 19.22
N PHE A 218 -22.85 -17.20 19.81
CA PHE A 218 -24.20 -17.66 19.56
C PHE A 218 -25.21 -16.70 20.16
N GLY A 219 -26.21 -16.35 19.35
CA GLY A 219 -27.23 -15.39 19.74
C GLY A 219 -28.28 -16.00 20.69
N LYS A 220 -29.08 -15.15 21.30
CA LYS A 220 -30.19 -15.54 22.19
C LYS A 220 -31.30 -16.33 21.46
N LYS A 221 -31.54 -16.00 20.20
CA LYS A 221 -32.49 -16.73 19.35
C LYS A 221 -31.85 -17.99 18.78
N LYS A 222 -32.66 -19.06 18.67
CA LYS A 222 -32.19 -20.31 18.07
C LYS A 222 -31.63 -20.10 16.67
N ASN A 223 -30.48 -20.71 16.38
CA ASN A 223 -29.79 -20.63 15.08
C ASN A 223 -29.44 -19.20 14.64
N THR A 224 -28.98 -18.39 15.58
CA THR A 224 -28.43 -17.07 15.26
C THR A 224 -27.01 -16.91 15.81
N LEU A 225 -26.22 -16.10 15.13
CA LEU A 225 -24.95 -15.58 15.59
C LEU A 225 -25.09 -14.08 15.83
N GLU A 226 -24.47 -13.59 16.90
CA GLU A 226 -24.28 -12.17 17.16
C GLU A 226 -22.82 -11.83 16.87
N LEU A 227 -22.61 -10.89 15.95
CA LEU A 227 -21.34 -10.29 15.62
C LEU A 227 -21.24 -8.96 16.34
N SER A 228 -20.09 -8.64 16.89
CA SER A 228 -19.82 -7.35 17.54
C SER A 228 -18.40 -6.89 17.27
N TRP A 229 -18.19 -5.58 17.18
CA TRP A 229 -16.89 -4.95 16.92
C TRP A 229 -16.86 -3.53 17.50
N GLN A 230 -15.70 -2.87 17.42
CA GLN A 230 -15.55 -1.44 17.70
C GLN A 230 -15.09 -0.72 16.43
N GLY A 231 -15.64 0.46 16.20
CA GLY A 231 -15.13 1.38 15.19
C GLY A 231 -13.95 2.16 15.77
N GLU A 232 -12.89 2.31 14.98
CA GLU A 232 -11.69 3.01 15.39
C GLU A 232 -11.65 4.42 14.82
N ASN A 233 -11.35 5.40 15.67
CA ASN A 233 -11.02 6.75 15.24
C ASN A 233 -9.54 6.82 14.90
N ASP A 234 -9.21 7.47 13.79
CA ASP A 234 -7.82 7.74 13.43
C ASP A 234 -7.38 9.06 14.11
N PRO A 235 -6.46 9.02 15.09
CA PRO A 235 -5.99 10.24 15.74
C PRO A 235 -5.18 11.15 14.81
N LEU A 236 -4.68 10.61 13.69
CA LEU A 236 -3.89 11.33 12.70
C LEU A 236 -4.74 11.84 11.53
N GLU A 237 -6.06 11.52 11.50
CA GLU A 237 -6.90 11.85 10.35
C GLU A 237 -8.38 12.01 10.74
N PRO A 238 -8.81 13.22 11.09
CA PRO A 238 -10.21 13.46 11.55
C PRO A 238 -11.27 13.09 10.50
N THR A 239 -10.95 13.12 9.22
CA THR A 239 -11.91 12.77 8.15
C THR A 239 -12.20 11.26 8.08
N ALA A 240 -11.36 10.43 8.70
CA ALA A 240 -11.43 8.97 8.67
C ALA A 240 -12.42 8.36 9.67
N THR A 241 -13.29 9.16 10.30
CA THR A 241 -14.28 8.66 11.25
C THR A 241 -15.24 7.67 10.58
N PRO A 242 -15.40 6.43 11.13
CA PRO A 242 -16.34 5.46 10.62
C PRO A 242 -17.79 5.94 10.81
N ARG A 243 -18.64 5.69 9.83
CA ARG A 243 -20.08 6.04 9.89
C ARG A 243 -20.98 4.81 9.82
N GLU A 244 -20.56 3.84 9.04
CA GLU A 244 -21.25 2.59 8.77
C GLU A 244 -20.25 1.45 8.72
N TYR A 245 -20.75 0.21 8.62
CA TYR A 245 -19.91 -0.98 8.57
C TYR A 245 -20.47 -1.94 7.52
N MET A 246 -19.59 -2.63 6.79
CA MET A 246 -19.96 -3.68 5.86
C MET A 246 -19.63 -5.04 6.49
N VAL A 247 -20.62 -5.89 6.61
CA VAL A 247 -20.49 -7.24 7.15
C VAL A 247 -20.53 -8.22 6.00
N TYR A 248 -19.43 -8.90 5.74
CA TYR A 248 -19.31 -9.93 4.71
C TYR A 248 -19.47 -11.32 5.32
N THR A 249 -20.24 -12.16 4.64
CA THR A 249 -20.50 -13.55 5.05
C THR A 249 -19.97 -14.52 4.00
N ARG A 250 -19.38 -15.61 4.46
CA ARG A 250 -19.02 -16.78 3.66
C ARG A 250 -19.62 -18.02 4.28
N VAL A 251 -20.25 -18.88 3.49
CA VAL A 251 -20.80 -20.15 3.92
C VAL A 251 -19.98 -21.29 3.29
N GLY A 252 -19.46 -22.18 4.14
CA GLY A 252 -18.61 -23.29 3.72
C GLY A 252 -17.31 -22.82 3.04
N TYR A 253 -17.03 -23.37 1.86
CA TYR A 253 -15.79 -23.13 1.10
C TYR A 253 -15.95 -22.13 -0.05
N GLY A 254 -17.10 -21.48 -0.17
CA GLY A 254 -17.35 -20.46 -1.21
C GLY A 254 -16.59 -19.15 -1.03
N GLY A 255 -16.88 -18.17 -1.88
CA GLY A 255 -16.45 -16.79 -1.70
C GLY A 255 -17.24 -16.05 -0.62
N PHE A 256 -16.77 -14.87 -0.21
CA PHE A 256 -17.60 -13.94 0.55
C PHE A 256 -18.67 -13.32 -0.36
N ASP A 257 -19.84 -13.04 0.24
CA ASP A 257 -20.92 -12.30 -0.41
C ASP A 257 -20.55 -10.82 -0.67
N ASN A 258 -21.50 -10.04 -1.18
CA ASN A 258 -21.30 -8.61 -1.44
C ASN A 258 -21.44 -7.75 -0.17
N GLY A 259 -21.63 -8.37 0.99
CA GLY A 259 -21.77 -7.69 2.27
C GLY A 259 -23.14 -7.08 2.55
N VAL A 260 -23.40 -6.82 3.82
CA VAL A 260 -24.58 -6.12 4.33
C VAL A 260 -24.13 -4.85 5.04
N LEU A 261 -24.59 -3.69 4.57
CA LEU A 261 -24.30 -2.42 5.21
C LEU A 261 -25.13 -2.24 6.47
N VAL A 262 -24.48 -1.89 7.59
CA VAL A 262 -25.12 -1.68 8.89
C VAL A 262 -24.57 -0.41 9.54
N ASN A 263 -25.41 0.27 10.33
CA ASN A 263 -25.07 1.53 11.02
C ASN A 263 -24.77 1.34 12.52
N LYS A 264 -24.64 0.08 12.96
CA LYS A 264 -24.35 -0.28 14.36
C LYS A 264 -23.08 -1.11 14.42
N THR A 265 -22.46 -1.16 15.57
CA THR A 265 -21.28 -1.98 15.85
C THR A 265 -21.62 -3.43 16.22
N SER A 266 -22.77 -3.90 15.77
CA SER A 266 -23.22 -5.28 15.93
C SER A 266 -24.21 -5.69 14.84
N HIS A 267 -24.20 -6.96 14.52
CA HIS A 267 -25.14 -7.55 13.56
C HIS A 267 -25.55 -8.95 13.97
N VAL A 268 -26.80 -9.32 13.70
CA VAL A 268 -27.32 -10.67 14.00
C VAL A 268 -27.58 -11.41 12.71
N VAL A 269 -26.95 -12.57 12.55
CA VAL A 269 -27.05 -13.40 11.37
C VAL A 269 -27.80 -14.69 11.71
N LYS A 270 -28.77 -15.07 10.91
CA LYS A 270 -29.43 -16.39 10.97
C LYS A 270 -28.55 -17.42 10.27
N ILE A 271 -28.35 -18.57 10.90
CA ILE A 271 -27.51 -19.65 10.40
C ILE A 271 -28.24 -20.99 10.33
N GLU A 272 -27.74 -21.89 9.49
CA GLU A 272 -28.18 -23.29 9.41
C GLU A 272 -27.18 -24.18 10.15
N PRO A 273 -27.67 -25.08 11.05
CA PRO A 273 -26.80 -26.05 11.70
C PRO A 273 -26.17 -27.01 10.69
N GLY A 274 -24.89 -27.30 10.89
CA GLY A 274 -24.12 -28.22 10.02
C GLY A 274 -23.28 -27.49 8.96
N LEU A 275 -23.37 -26.15 8.87
CA LEU A 275 -22.54 -25.32 7.99
C LEU A 275 -21.59 -24.45 8.78
N VAL A 276 -20.38 -24.21 8.24
CA VAL A 276 -19.43 -23.25 8.75
C VAL A 276 -19.75 -21.87 8.16
N TYR A 277 -19.87 -20.88 9.01
CA TYR A 277 -20.02 -19.47 8.62
C TYR A 277 -18.75 -18.72 8.99
N SER A 278 -18.21 -17.96 8.04
CA SER A 278 -17.06 -17.08 8.26
C SER A 278 -17.44 -15.64 7.97
N PHE A 279 -16.95 -14.73 8.76
CA PHE A 279 -17.27 -13.32 8.67
C PHE A 279 -16.02 -12.47 8.70
N LYS A 280 -16.07 -11.32 8.02
CA LYS A 280 -15.16 -10.18 8.17
C LYS A 280 -15.98 -8.91 8.15
N VAL A 281 -15.48 -7.87 8.81
CA VAL A 281 -16.16 -6.57 8.91
C VAL A 281 -15.20 -5.49 8.48
N THR A 282 -15.71 -4.50 7.75
CA THR A 282 -14.99 -3.28 7.41
C THR A 282 -15.76 -2.06 7.94
N ALA A 283 -15.06 -0.98 8.17
CA ALA A 283 -15.64 0.33 8.49
C ALA A 283 -15.78 1.16 7.21
N VAL A 284 -16.84 1.95 7.11
CA VAL A 284 -17.19 2.70 5.89
C VAL A 284 -17.46 4.16 6.23
N ASN A 285 -16.99 5.07 5.35
CA ASN A 285 -17.38 6.47 5.30
C ASN A 285 -17.42 6.97 3.84
N ARG A 286 -17.55 8.28 3.61
CA ARG A 286 -17.53 8.84 2.25
C ARG A 286 -16.18 8.70 1.52
N GLY A 287 -15.10 8.46 2.24
CA GLY A 287 -13.76 8.22 1.70
C GLY A 287 -13.53 6.78 1.24
N GLY A 288 -14.45 5.89 1.56
CA GLY A 288 -14.38 4.49 1.16
C GLY A 288 -14.48 3.52 2.32
N GLU A 289 -14.02 2.32 2.06
CA GLU A 289 -14.07 1.16 2.94
C GLU A 289 -12.68 0.84 3.50
N SER A 290 -12.59 0.56 4.80
CA SER A 290 -11.34 0.19 5.48
C SER A 290 -10.80 -1.16 5.01
N PHE A 291 -9.56 -1.48 5.37
CA PHE A 291 -9.14 -2.87 5.39
C PHE A 291 -10.08 -3.71 6.28
N PRO A 292 -10.28 -5.00 5.97
CA PRO A 292 -11.16 -5.85 6.75
C PRO A 292 -10.56 -6.20 8.11
N SER A 293 -11.45 -6.52 9.07
CA SER A 293 -11.08 -7.25 10.27
C SER A 293 -10.46 -8.61 9.93
N GLU A 294 -9.95 -9.30 10.94
CA GLU A 294 -9.67 -10.72 10.81
C GLU A 294 -10.92 -11.52 10.43
N ILE A 295 -10.71 -12.65 9.77
CA ILE A 295 -11.79 -13.57 9.45
C ILE A 295 -12.03 -14.46 10.67
N LEU A 296 -13.21 -14.34 11.27
CA LEU A 296 -13.66 -15.24 12.31
C LEU A 296 -14.72 -16.20 11.78
N SER A 297 -14.77 -17.40 12.35
CA SER A 297 -15.70 -18.45 11.92
C SER A 297 -16.48 -19.03 13.08
N ALA A 298 -17.70 -19.47 12.80
CA ALA A 298 -18.54 -20.19 13.74
C ALA A 298 -19.18 -21.41 13.06
N TYR A 299 -19.34 -22.49 13.84
CA TYR A 299 -20.01 -23.70 13.42
C TYR A 299 -20.99 -24.15 14.49
N LYS A 300 -22.21 -24.48 14.07
CA LYS A 300 -23.22 -25.06 14.94
C LYS A 300 -23.51 -26.51 14.49
N ALA A 301 -23.21 -27.49 15.33
CA ALA A 301 -23.51 -28.88 15.03
C ALA A 301 -25.03 -29.11 15.02
N LYS A 302 -25.51 -30.06 14.20
CA LYS A 302 -26.93 -30.50 14.22
C LYS A 302 -27.29 -31.15 15.56
N ASN A 303 -26.34 -31.92 16.14
CA ASN A 303 -26.45 -32.58 17.42
C ASN A 303 -25.30 -32.13 18.32
N GLU A 304 -25.50 -31.01 19.01
CA GLU A 304 -24.48 -30.40 19.89
C GLU A 304 -24.27 -31.27 21.14
N LYS A 305 -23.01 -31.57 21.48
CA LYS A 305 -22.62 -32.26 22.73
C LYS A 305 -21.83 -31.34 23.68
N GLY A 306 -21.51 -30.11 23.26
CA GLY A 306 -20.76 -29.17 24.03
C GLY A 306 -20.50 -27.89 23.25
N LYS A 307 -19.80 -26.93 23.87
CA LYS A 307 -19.41 -25.66 23.30
C LYS A 307 -17.90 -25.52 23.37
N VAL A 308 -17.28 -24.99 22.32
CA VAL A 308 -15.86 -24.64 22.25
C VAL A 308 -15.75 -23.15 21.92
N LEU A 309 -14.92 -22.44 22.65
CA LEU A 309 -14.52 -21.08 22.37
C LEU A 309 -13.15 -21.11 21.72
N ILE A 310 -13.02 -20.44 20.57
CA ILE A 310 -11.73 -20.22 19.91
C ILE A 310 -11.34 -18.77 20.15
N VAL A 311 -10.18 -18.56 20.74
CA VAL A 311 -9.60 -17.21 20.96
C VAL A 311 -8.38 -17.09 20.02
N ASN A 312 -8.43 -16.14 19.09
CA ASN A 312 -7.28 -15.77 18.26
C ASN A 312 -6.46 -14.73 19.06
N GLY A 313 -5.39 -15.18 19.69
CA GLY A 313 -4.54 -14.36 20.53
C GLY A 313 -3.14 -14.12 19.94
N PHE A 314 -2.93 -14.41 18.65
CA PHE A 314 -1.64 -14.26 18.00
C PHE A 314 -1.69 -13.21 16.92
N ASP A 315 -0.73 -12.29 16.94
CA ASP A 315 -0.45 -11.44 15.79
C ASP A 315 0.20 -12.28 14.66
N ARG A 316 -0.17 -11.99 13.42
CA ARG A 316 0.48 -12.62 12.28
C ARG A 316 1.90 -12.10 12.14
N LEU A 317 2.87 -12.98 12.28
CA LEU A 317 4.24 -12.69 11.85
C LEU A 317 4.25 -12.56 10.31
N SER A 318 4.65 -11.40 9.81
CA SER A 318 4.93 -11.25 8.38
C SER A 318 6.22 -11.98 8.01
N GLY A 319 6.33 -12.47 6.76
CA GLY A 319 7.55 -13.13 6.27
C GLY A 319 8.85 -12.38 6.58
N PRO A 320 8.90 -11.03 6.45
CA PRO A 320 10.08 -10.24 6.83
C PRO A 320 10.42 -10.25 8.33
N ALA A 321 9.49 -10.62 9.21
CA ALA A 321 9.74 -10.74 10.64
C ALA A 321 10.28 -12.12 11.05
N VAL A 322 10.31 -13.07 10.12
CA VAL A 322 10.93 -14.39 10.33
C VAL A 322 12.41 -14.29 9.99
N ILE A 323 13.25 -14.18 11.00
CA ILE A 323 14.71 -14.22 10.84
C ILE A 323 15.14 -15.68 10.99
N ASN A 324 15.60 -16.28 9.90
CA ASN A 324 16.32 -17.56 9.99
C ASN A 324 17.73 -17.29 10.51
N THR A 325 17.93 -17.45 11.80
CA THR A 325 19.29 -17.53 12.35
C THR A 325 19.79 -18.94 12.10
N SER A 326 20.81 -19.08 11.26
CA SER A 326 21.65 -20.28 11.25
C SER A 326 22.38 -20.35 12.60
N THR A 327 21.92 -21.19 13.50
CA THR A 327 22.68 -21.64 14.64
C THR A 327 23.71 -22.69 14.21
#